data_631aff27c849aa543ff56824d73c3e54
#
_entry.id   631aff27c849aa543ff56824d73c3e54
#
_cell.length_a   1.000
_cell.length_b   1.000
_cell.length_c   1.000
_cell.angle_alpha   90.00
_cell.angle_beta   90.00
_cell.angle_gamma   90.00
#
_symmetry.space_group_name_H-M   'P 1'
#
loop_
_entity.id
_entity.type
_entity.pdbx_description
1 polymer ?
#
loop_
_entity_poly.entity_id
_entity_poly.type
_entity_poly.pdbx_seq_one_letter_code
_entity_poly.pdbx_strand_id
1 'polypeptide(L)'
;GLLNDDRFYSFLNKITAFIWAYAVTNPGVNALRTPIFAEMINIVTGQPVRFSDYLFDTQKLQNAFDNYTFSNNRAITKAMLTWWAFQNSSQELLSLESVLEIEHIYARNRQEKEHSLSNPRNVESLGNKVLLEKRINIRASDYRFSDKVKYYTGFENNRKQKKEGTKIKELTDLAAKATDFTESDIVERNAKII
;
A
#
# COMPACT_ATOMS: atom_id res chain seq x y z
N GLY A 1 17.79 -23.55 -9.42
CA GLY A 1 17.91 -22.12 -9.57
C GLY A 1 18.10 -21.75 -11.01
N LEU A 2 16.99 -21.43 -11.65
CA LEU A 2 16.99 -21.10 -13.08
C LEU A 2 17.08 -19.60 -13.34
N LEU A 3 16.88 -18.78 -12.33
CA LEU A 3 16.95 -17.32 -12.43
C LEU A 3 18.00 -16.80 -11.44
N ASN A 4 18.84 -15.86 -11.91
CA ASN A 4 19.60 -15.03 -10.98
C ASN A 4 18.65 -14.01 -10.29
N ASP A 5 19.13 -13.35 -9.25
CA ASP A 5 18.31 -12.44 -8.42
C ASP A 5 17.62 -11.34 -9.24
N ASP A 6 18.32 -10.74 -10.22
CA ASP A 6 17.75 -9.67 -11.07
C ASP A 6 16.63 -10.19 -11.98
N ARG A 7 16.80 -11.36 -12.56
CA ARG A 7 15.77 -11.99 -13.40
C ARG A 7 14.58 -12.41 -12.56
N PHE A 8 14.80 -12.91 -11.37
CA PHE A 8 13.75 -13.30 -10.44
C PHE A 8 12.96 -12.08 -9.97
N TYR A 9 13.65 -11.01 -9.61
CA TYR A 9 13.02 -9.73 -9.25
C TYR A 9 12.18 -9.16 -10.40
N SER A 10 12.73 -9.12 -11.62
CA SER A 10 12.01 -8.67 -12.82
C SER A 10 10.76 -9.51 -13.10
N PHE A 11 10.85 -10.82 -12.92
CA PHE A 11 9.74 -11.75 -13.06
C PHE A 11 8.65 -11.49 -12.02
N LEU A 12 9.01 -11.32 -10.74
CA LEU A 12 8.07 -11.01 -9.67
C LEU A 12 7.37 -9.68 -9.92
N ASN A 13 8.10 -8.64 -10.35
CA ASN A 13 7.52 -7.35 -10.68
C ASN A 13 6.47 -7.45 -11.78
N LYS A 14 6.77 -8.15 -12.86
CA LYS A 14 5.85 -8.33 -13.99
C LYS A 14 4.57 -9.05 -13.57
N ILE A 15 4.69 -10.14 -12.83
CA ILE A 15 3.52 -10.88 -12.33
C ILE A 15 2.70 -10.03 -11.36
N THR A 16 3.35 -9.34 -10.44
CA THR A 16 2.68 -8.51 -9.44
C THR A 16 1.92 -7.36 -10.10
N ALA A 17 2.55 -6.65 -11.02
CA ALA A 17 1.91 -5.57 -11.78
C ALA A 17 0.69 -6.08 -12.55
N PHE A 18 0.83 -7.24 -13.23
CA PHE A 18 -0.29 -7.86 -13.93
C PHE A 18 -1.44 -8.22 -13.00
N ILE A 19 -1.16 -8.85 -11.86
CA ILE A 19 -2.18 -9.25 -10.88
C ILE A 19 -2.97 -8.04 -10.41
N TRP A 20 -2.33 -6.92 -10.10
CA TRP A 20 -3.02 -5.72 -9.64
C TRP A 20 -3.83 -5.06 -10.75
N ALA A 21 -3.24 -4.88 -11.93
CA ALA A 21 -3.94 -4.34 -13.09
C ALA A 21 -5.19 -5.17 -13.42
N TYR A 22 -5.05 -6.48 -13.43
CA TYR A 22 -6.15 -7.40 -13.72
C TYR A 22 -7.21 -7.37 -12.61
N ALA A 23 -6.81 -7.32 -11.34
CA ALA A 23 -7.75 -7.33 -10.22
C ALA A 23 -8.62 -6.07 -10.14
N VAL A 24 -8.12 -4.90 -10.52
CA VAL A 24 -8.90 -3.65 -10.53
C VAL A 24 -9.80 -3.54 -11.75
N THR A 25 -9.44 -4.16 -12.88
CA THR A 25 -10.21 -4.12 -14.13
C THR A 25 -11.22 -5.27 -14.25
N ASN A 26 -10.99 -6.38 -13.57
CA ASN A 26 -11.81 -7.60 -13.65
C ASN A 26 -12.21 -8.09 -12.25
N PRO A 27 -13.14 -7.44 -11.60
CA PRO A 27 -13.56 -7.82 -10.25
C PRO A 27 -14.24 -9.20 -10.26
N GLY A 28 -13.63 -10.15 -9.56
CA GLY A 28 -14.19 -11.51 -9.40
C GLY A 28 -13.21 -12.44 -8.70
N VAL A 29 -13.72 -13.33 -7.84
CA VAL A 29 -12.90 -14.21 -6.98
C VAL A 29 -11.97 -15.11 -7.79
N ASN A 30 -12.39 -15.57 -8.96
CA ASN A 30 -11.63 -16.50 -9.80
C ASN A 30 -11.10 -15.85 -11.09
N ALA A 31 -11.19 -14.53 -11.20
CA ALA A 31 -10.83 -13.84 -12.45
C ALA A 31 -9.39 -14.11 -12.92
N LEU A 32 -8.45 -14.18 -11.98
CA LEU A 32 -7.03 -14.43 -12.27
C LEU A 32 -6.71 -15.86 -12.73
N ARG A 33 -7.60 -16.82 -12.56
CA ARG A 33 -7.31 -18.23 -12.86
C ARG A 33 -6.95 -18.46 -14.34
N THR A 34 -7.74 -17.89 -15.24
CA THR A 34 -7.55 -18.06 -16.69
C THR A 34 -6.25 -17.46 -17.20
N PRO A 35 -5.94 -16.15 -16.94
CA PRO A 35 -4.71 -15.56 -17.44
C PRO A 35 -3.45 -16.20 -16.84
N ILE A 36 -3.48 -16.59 -15.56
CA ILE A 36 -2.33 -17.18 -14.91
C ILE A 36 -2.06 -18.58 -15.44
N PHE A 37 -3.09 -19.37 -15.78
CA PHE A 37 -2.91 -20.74 -16.25
C PHE A 37 -2.05 -20.83 -17.52
N ALA A 38 -2.29 -19.96 -18.49
CA ALA A 38 -1.48 -19.90 -19.72
C ALA A 38 0.00 -19.61 -19.42
N GLU A 39 0.25 -18.67 -18.52
CA GLU A 39 1.61 -18.29 -18.13
C GLU A 39 2.31 -19.36 -17.27
N MET A 40 1.56 -20.15 -16.49
CA MET A 40 2.11 -21.32 -15.78
C MET A 40 2.64 -22.35 -16.77
N ILE A 41 1.95 -22.59 -17.90
CA ILE A 41 2.45 -23.46 -18.96
C ILE A 41 3.75 -22.89 -19.54
N ASN A 42 3.82 -21.60 -19.81
CA ASN A 42 5.02 -20.93 -20.29
C ASN A 42 6.20 -21.14 -19.32
N ILE A 43 5.96 -20.97 -18.01
CA ILE A 43 7.00 -21.18 -16.98
C ILE A 43 7.52 -22.63 -17.01
N VAL A 44 6.61 -23.61 -17.02
CA VAL A 44 6.98 -25.06 -17.00
C VAL A 44 7.74 -25.45 -18.26
N THR A 45 7.41 -24.85 -19.41
CA THR A 45 8.06 -25.12 -20.70
C THR A 45 9.27 -24.23 -20.97
N GLY A 46 9.69 -23.40 -20.01
CA GLY A 46 10.84 -22.50 -20.14
C GLY A 46 10.62 -21.31 -21.06
N GLN A 47 9.34 -21.00 -21.36
CA GLN A 47 8.98 -19.83 -22.16
C GLN A 47 8.86 -18.58 -21.28
N PRO A 48 9.08 -17.38 -21.84
CA PRO A 48 8.98 -16.13 -21.08
C PRO A 48 7.52 -15.80 -20.72
N VAL A 49 7.32 -15.36 -19.49
CA VAL A 49 6.03 -14.80 -19.02
C VAL A 49 5.78 -13.46 -19.71
N ARG A 50 4.67 -13.33 -20.42
CA ARG A 50 4.36 -12.15 -21.25
C ARG A 50 2.96 -11.60 -21.03
N PHE A 51 1.98 -12.42 -20.63
CA PHE A 51 0.56 -12.06 -20.60
C PHE A 51 0.08 -11.44 -21.91
N SER A 52 0.54 -11.98 -23.05
CA SER A 52 0.37 -11.37 -24.39
C SER A 52 -1.09 -11.21 -24.81
N ASP A 53 -1.99 -12.01 -24.25
CA ASP A 53 -3.43 -11.92 -24.54
C ASP A 53 -4.13 -10.82 -23.75
N TYR A 54 -3.41 -10.13 -22.86
CA TYR A 54 -3.95 -9.12 -21.96
C TYR A 54 -3.19 -7.80 -22.14
N LEU A 55 -3.69 -6.98 -23.07
CA LEU A 55 -3.21 -5.61 -23.27
C LEU A 55 -4.09 -4.65 -22.48
N PHE A 56 -3.49 -3.92 -21.57
CA PHE A 56 -4.17 -2.88 -20.82
C PHE A 56 -4.04 -1.55 -21.58
N ASP A 57 -5.19 -0.93 -21.87
CA ASP A 57 -5.23 0.48 -22.24
C ASP A 57 -4.88 1.32 -21.01
N THR A 58 -3.85 2.17 -21.13
CA THR A 58 -3.30 2.92 -20.00
C THR A 58 -4.36 3.86 -19.37
N GLN A 59 -5.18 4.53 -20.19
CA GLN A 59 -6.21 5.43 -19.68
C GLN A 59 -7.33 4.67 -18.96
N LYS A 60 -7.74 3.53 -19.51
CA LYS A 60 -8.75 2.68 -18.86
C LYS A 60 -8.22 2.09 -17.56
N LEU A 61 -6.95 1.71 -17.53
CA LEU A 61 -6.31 1.18 -16.34
C LEU A 61 -6.22 2.25 -15.24
N GLN A 62 -5.77 3.46 -15.59
CA GLN A 62 -5.75 4.60 -14.66
C GLN A 62 -7.14 4.86 -14.09
N ASN A 63 -8.15 4.95 -14.93
CA ASN A 63 -9.54 5.16 -14.52
C ASN A 63 -10.04 4.03 -13.60
N ALA A 64 -9.62 2.79 -13.85
CA ALA A 64 -9.98 1.65 -13.01
C ALA A 64 -9.37 1.77 -11.61
N PHE A 65 -8.10 2.15 -11.51
CA PHE A 65 -7.44 2.41 -10.22
C PHE A 65 -8.07 3.58 -9.47
N ASP A 66 -8.36 4.70 -10.15
CA ASP A 66 -8.96 5.90 -9.55
C ASP A 66 -10.37 5.64 -9.00
N ASN A 67 -11.12 4.74 -9.63
CA ASN A 67 -12.46 4.38 -9.20
C ASN A 67 -12.52 3.16 -8.27
N TYR A 68 -11.41 2.46 -8.06
CA TYR A 68 -11.38 1.29 -7.21
C TYR A 68 -11.41 1.66 -5.72
N THR A 69 -12.26 1.00 -4.96
CA THR A 69 -12.31 1.19 -3.51
C THR A 69 -11.32 0.26 -2.82
N PHE A 70 -10.22 0.82 -2.36
CA PHE A 70 -9.18 0.11 -1.63
C PHE A 70 -9.53 -0.05 -0.14
N SER A 71 -10.63 -0.75 0.17
CA SER A 71 -11.02 -0.97 1.56
C SER A 71 -10.00 -1.84 2.32
N ASN A 72 -9.90 -1.65 3.64
CA ASN A 72 -8.90 -2.31 4.49
C ASN A 72 -9.03 -3.84 4.55
N ASN A 73 -10.23 -4.38 4.26
CA ASN A 73 -10.50 -5.81 4.24
C ASN A 73 -10.18 -6.50 2.91
N ARG A 74 -9.77 -5.74 1.89
CA ARG A 74 -9.36 -6.31 0.61
C ARG A 74 -7.89 -6.70 0.63
N ALA A 75 -7.59 -7.94 0.28
CA ALA A 75 -6.21 -8.45 0.23
C ALA A 75 -5.30 -7.62 -0.68
N ILE A 76 -5.82 -7.15 -1.83
CA ILE A 76 -5.06 -6.31 -2.76
C ILE A 76 -4.59 -5.00 -2.12
N THR A 77 -5.40 -4.37 -1.26
CA THR A 77 -5.03 -3.13 -0.57
C THR A 77 -3.77 -3.35 0.28
N LYS A 78 -3.78 -4.40 1.10
CA LYS A 78 -2.63 -4.72 1.94
C LYS A 78 -1.41 -5.13 1.11
N ALA A 79 -1.62 -5.91 0.04
CA ALA A 79 -0.54 -6.35 -0.84
C ALA A 79 0.17 -5.16 -1.53
N MET A 80 -0.58 -4.20 -2.09
CA MET A 80 -0.02 -3.01 -2.73
C MET A 80 0.72 -2.12 -1.71
N LEU A 81 0.16 -1.92 -0.52
CA LEU A 81 0.82 -1.14 0.52
C LEU A 81 2.09 -1.82 1.05
N THR A 82 2.10 -3.17 1.12
CA THR A 82 3.30 -3.93 1.47
C THR A 82 4.37 -3.74 0.40
N TRP A 83 4.01 -3.95 -0.85
CA TRP A 83 4.91 -3.71 -1.97
C TRP A 83 5.49 -2.30 -1.92
N TRP A 84 4.65 -1.29 -1.79
CA TRP A 84 5.08 0.11 -1.72
C TRP A 84 6.05 0.39 -0.58
N ALA A 85 5.76 -0.08 0.63
CA ALA A 85 6.62 0.11 1.78
C ALA A 85 8.03 -0.46 1.54
N PHE A 86 8.12 -1.65 0.92
CA PHE A 86 9.39 -2.33 0.65
C PHE A 86 10.09 -1.89 -0.63
N GLN A 87 9.54 -0.93 -1.40
CA GLN A 87 10.29 -0.24 -2.45
C GLN A 87 11.28 0.79 -1.87
N ASN A 88 11.12 1.22 -0.64
CA ASN A 88 12.07 2.08 0.03
C ASN A 88 13.33 1.28 0.37
N SER A 89 14.46 1.64 -0.25
CA SER A 89 15.74 0.92 -0.08
C SER A 89 16.27 0.91 1.36
N SER A 90 15.77 1.82 2.21
CA SER A 90 16.11 1.89 3.63
C SER A 90 15.09 1.16 4.53
N GLN A 91 14.08 0.50 3.95
CA GLN A 91 13.13 -0.28 4.72
C GLN A 91 13.77 -1.62 5.10
N GLU A 92 13.97 -1.81 6.39
CA GLU A 92 14.43 -3.09 6.93
C GLU A 92 13.32 -4.15 6.89
N LEU A 93 13.71 -5.41 6.80
CA LEU A 93 12.77 -6.53 6.94
C LEU A 93 12.18 -6.51 8.35
N LEU A 94 10.87 -6.59 8.41
CA LEU A 94 10.15 -6.68 9.67
C LEU A 94 10.14 -8.13 10.18
N SER A 95 10.07 -8.32 11.50
CA SER A 95 9.84 -9.64 12.07
C SER A 95 8.55 -10.25 11.53
N LEU A 96 8.58 -11.54 11.21
CA LEU A 96 7.40 -12.30 10.77
C LEU A 96 6.28 -12.33 11.82
N GLU A 97 6.62 -12.08 13.08
CA GLU A 97 5.66 -11.98 14.19
C GLU A 97 4.98 -10.61 14.26
N SER A 98 5.46 -9.64 13.48
CA SER A 98 4.87 -8.29 13.45
C SER A 98 3.50 -8.30 12.81
N VAL A 99 2.46 -8.06 13.60
CA VAL A 99 1.11 -7.88 13.09
C VAL A 99 0.97 -6.48 12.52
N LEU A 100 0.86 -6.40 11.18
CA LEU A 100 0.67 -5.15 10.46
C LEU A 100 -0.82 -4.97 10.10
N GLU A 101 -1.32 -3.76 10.33
CA GLU A 101 -2.65 -3.30 9.96
C GLU A 101 -2.54 -2.14 8.95
N ILE A 102 -3.67 -1.77 8.35
CA ILE A 102 -3.75 -0.62 7.45
C ILE A 102 -4.21 0.58 8.27
N GLU A 103 -3.39 1.60 8.30
CA GLU A 103 -3.64 2.88 8.94
C GLU A 103 -4.09 3.90 7.90
N HIS A 104 -5.03 4.79 8.28
CA HIS A 104 -5.37 5.99 7.52
C HIS A 104 -4.53 7.17 8.03
N ILE A 105 -3.62 7.69 7.21
CA ILE A 105 -2.75 8.80 7.59
C ILE A 105 -3.61 10.03 7.91
N TYR A 106 -4.49 10.42 6.97
CA TYR A 106 -5.58 11.36 7.22
C TYR A 106 -6.76 10.60 7.82
N ALA A 107 -7.14 10.92 9.05
CA ALA A 107 -8.12 10.16 9.81
C ALA A 107 -9.53 10.24 9.19
N ARG A 108 -10.21 9.08 9.11
CA ARG A 108 -11.62 9.02 8.67
C ARG A 108 -12.52 9.93 9.51
N ASN A 109 -12.39 9.88 10.83
CA ASN A 109 -13.15 10.69 11.76
C ASN A 109 -12.98 12.20 11.50
N ARG A 110 -11.79 12.63 11.04
CA ARG A 110 -11.58 14.02 10.61
C ARG A 110 -12.47 14.36 9.41
N GLN A 111 -12.53 13.49 8.40
CA GLN A 111 -13.40 13.72 7.24
C GLN A 111 -14.88 13.70 7.60
N GLU A 112 -15.30 12.78 8.45
CA GLU A 112 -16.69 12.69 8.92
C GLU A 112 -17.17 13.94 9.66
N LYS A 113 -16.28 14.60 10.41
CA LYS A 113 -16.61 15.79 11.19
C LYS A 113 -16.38 17.10 10.45
N GLU A 114 -15.31 17.19 9.69
CA GLU A 114 -14.84 18.46 9.13
C GLU A 114 -15.20 18.61 7.65
N HIS A 115 -15.45 17.48 6.93
CA HIS A 115 -15.70 17.47 5.49
C HIS A 115 -14.65 18.26 4.70
N SER A 116 -13.38 18.21 5.14
CA SER A 116 -12.32 19.09 4.65
C SER A 116 -11.63 18.59 3.38
N LEU A 117 -11.90 17.36 2.93
CA LEU A 117 -11.45 16.88 1.61
C LEU A 117 -12.43 17.32 0.53
N SER A 118 -11.92 17.89 -0.55
CA SER A 118 -12.70 18.26 -1.74
C SER A 118 -13.29 17.02 -2.42
N ASN A 119 -12.52 15.93 -2.45
CA ASN A 119 -12.99 14.61 -2.86
C ASN A 119 -13.03 13.65 -1.66
N PRO A 120 -14.20 13.37 -1.09
CA PRO A 120 -14.32 12.46 0.07
C PRO A 120 -13.81 11.04 -0.19
N ARG A 121 -13.76 10.59 -1.47
CA ARG A 121 -13.22 9.26 -1.82
C ARG A 121 -11.73 9.14 -1.50
N ASN A 122 -11.00 10.25 -1.44
CA ASN A 122 -9.57 10.27 -1.12
C ASN A 122 -9.26 9.66 0.27
N VAL A 123 -10.23 9.62 1.19
CA VAL A 123 -10.09 8.88 2.46
C VAL A 123 -9.75 7.41 2.22
N GLU A 124 -10.35 6.78 1.20
CA GLU A 124 -10.18 5.36 0.91
C GLU A 124 -9.14 5.07 -0.20
N SER A 125 -8.47 6.08 -0.73
CA SER A 125 -7.40 5.88 -1.71
C SER A 125 -6.14 5.27 -1.07
N LEU A 126 -5.32 4.61 -1.88
CA LEU A 126 -4.01 4.10 -1.42
C LEU A 126 -3.12 5.21 -0.90
N GLY A 127 -3.22 6.41 -1.50
CA GLY A 127 -2.48 7.59 -1.06
C GLY A 127 -2.69 7.96 0.40
N ASN A 128 -3.86 7.65 0.96
CA ASN A 128 -4.16 7.88 2.37
C ASN A 128 -3.86 6.69 3.30
N LYS A 129 -3.39 5.58 2.76
CA LYS A 129 -3.23 4.33 3.51
C LYS A 129 -1.78 3.90 3.61
N VAL A 130 -1.41 3.33 4.73
CA VAL A 130 -0.05 2.85 4.99
C VAL A 130 -0.10 1.63 5.90
N LEU A 131 0.94 0.80 5.85
CA LEU A 131 1.12 -0.24 6.85
C LEU A 131 1.59 0.35 8.17
N LEU A 132 1.07 -0.18 9.27
CA LEU A 132 1.48 0.20 10.62
C LEU A 132 1.37 -0.99 11.55
N GLU A 133 2.30 -1.12 12.49
CA GLU A 133 2.24 -2.14 13.53
C GLU A 133 0.97 -1.95 14.37
N LYS A 134 0.23 -3.03 14.58
CA LYS A 134 -1.07 -3.01 15.29
C LYS A 134 -1.04 -2.24 16.62
N ARG A 135 0.02 -2.41 17.41
CA ARG A 135 0.15 -1.73 18.71
C ARG A 135 0.27 -0.21 18.57
N ILE A 136 0.91 0.24 17.50
CA ILE A 136 1.08 1.67 17.21
C ILE A 136 -0.20 2.19 16.62
N ASN A 137 -0.83 1.45 15.71
CA ASN A 137 -2.10 1.79 15.09
C ASN A 137 -3.20 2.06 16.15
N ILE A 138 -3.34 1.17 17.13
CA ILE A 138 -4.28 1.35 18.25
C ILE A 138 -3.99 2.65 19.02
N ARG A 139 -2.72 3.01 19.23
CA ARG A 139 -2.35 4.24 19.94
C ARG A 139 -2.54 5.51 19.11
N ALA A 140 -2.25 5.41 17.81
CA ALA A 140 -2.43 6.52 16.87
C ALA A 140 -3.90 6.86 16.64
N SER A 141 -4.80 5.83 16.70
CA SER A 141 -6.24 6.02 16.64
C SER A 141 -6.69 6.99 15.54
N ASP A 142 -7.78 7.72 15.76
CA ASP A 142 -8.36 8.70 14.83
C ASP A 142 -7.82 10.12 15.02
N TYR A 143 -6.63 10.26 15.58
CA TYR A 143 -6.02 11.56 15.78
C TYR A 143 -5.64 12.26 14.48
N ARG A 144 -5.43 13.58 14.53
CA ARG A 144 -4.82 14.33 13.43
C ARG A 144 -3.39 13.86 13.20
N PHE A 145 -2.88 14.09 12.00
CA PHE A 145 -1.52 13.69 11.65
C PHE A 145 -0.48 14.26 12.63
N SER A 146 -0.59 15.54 12.99
CA SER A 146 0.27 16.19 13.99
C SER A 146 0.33 15.45 15.33
N ASP A 147 -0.81 14.87 15.77
CA ASP A 147 -0.87 14.10 17.00
C ASP A 147 -0.36 12.67 16.82
N LYS A 148 -0.50 12.11 15.61
CA LYS A 148 -0.01 10.78 15.26
C LYS A 148 1.52 10.72 15.17
N VAL A 149 2.18 11.81 14.80
CA VAL A 149 3.64 11.91 14.64
C VAL A 149 4.37 11.32 15.85
N LYS A 150 3.96 11.66 17.08
CA LYS A 150 4.61 11.12 18.29
C LYS A 150 4.52 9.59 18.40
N TYR A 151 3.43 8.99 17.87
CA TYR A 151 3.28 7.53 17.89
C TYR A 151 4.13 6.87 16.79
N TYR A 152 4.33 7.56 15.67
CA TYR A 152 5.19 7.09 14.58
C TYR A 152 6.67 7.18 14.94
N THR A 153 7.08 8.25 15.62
CA THR A 153 8.48 8.48 16.00
C THR A 153 8.87 7.86 17.34
N GLY A 154 7.88 7.47 18.16
CA GLY A 154 8.08 7.03 19.55
C GLY A 154 8.05 8.21 20.53
N PHE A 155 7.73 7.91 21.77
CA PHE A 155 7.60 8.93 22.82
C PHE A 155 7.83 8.33 24.22
N GLU A 156 8.06 9.20 25.18
CA GLU A 156 8.05 8.85 26.60
C GLU A 156 6.67 9.14 27.20
N ASN A 157 6.07 8.16 27.87
CA ASN A 157 4.78 8.34 28.52
C ASN A 157 4.91 9.02 29.90
N ASN A 158 3.78 9.38 30.53
CA ASN A 158 3.74 10.06 31.82
C ASN A 158 4.43 9.26 32.96
N ARG A 159 4.66 7.96 32.77
CA ARG A 159 5.37 7.09 33.71
C ARG A 159 6.85 6.94 33.38
N LYS A 160 7.39 7.82 32.52
CA LYS A 160 8.77 7.80 32.01
C LYS A 160 9.15 6.49 31.30
N GLN A 161 8.18 5.80 30.73
CA GLN A 161 8.43 4.61 29.93
C GLN A 161 8.54 5.00 28.45
N LYS A 162 9.65 4.63 27.83
CA LYS A 162 9.85 4.82 26.39
C LYS A 162 8.92 3.90 25.62
N LYS A 163 8.14 4.47 24.71
CA LYS A 163 7.31 3.77 23.74
C LYS A 163 7.98 3.87 22.36
N GLU A 164 8.27 2.73 21.79
CA GLU A 164 8.87 2.66 20.45
C GLU A 164 7.91 3.19 19.40
N GLY A 165 8.48 3.82 18.38
CA GLY A 165 7.82 4.23 17.15
C GLY A 165 7.71 3.09 16.15
N THR A 166 7.24 3.42 14.96
CA THR A 166 7.10 2.46 13.86
C THR A 166 8.44 2.11 13.24
N LYS A 167 8.54 0.89 12.71
CA LYS A 167 9.64 0.44 11.84
C LYS A 167 9.33 0.63 10.37
N ILE A 168 8.15 1.18 10.03
CA ILE A 168 7.80 1.52 8.66
C ILE A 168 8.52 2.82 8.27
N LYS A 169 9.53 2.69 7.44
CA LYS A 169 10.45 3.78 7.07
C LYS A 169 9.71 4.95 6.44
N GLU A 170 8.74 4.69 5.57
CA GLU A 170 7.93 5.73 4.95
C GLU A 170 7.24 6.62 5.98
N LEU A 171 6.66 6.05 7.04
CA LEU A 171 6.01 6.83 8.09
C LEU A 171 6.97 7.65 8.93
N THR A 172 8.14 7.11 9.24
CA THR A 172 9.17 7.88 9.96
C THR A 172 9.67 9.05 9.13
N ASP A 173 9.84 8.86 7.82
CA ASP A 173 10.26 9.92 6.90
C ASP A 173 9.18 10.99 6.73
N LEU A 174 7.93 10.58 6.63
CA LEU A 174 6.78 11.50 6.57
C LEU A 174 6.67 12.31 7.86
N ALA A 175 6.75 11.65 9.01
CA ALA A 175 6.68 12.31 10.32
C ALA A 175 7.84 13.30 10.56
N ALA A 176 9.00 13.07 9.93
CA ALA A 176 10.14 13.99 10.04
C ALA A 176 10.02 15.24 9.15
N LYS A 177 9.21 15.18 8.08
CA LYS A 177 9.12 16.22 7.05
C LYS A 177 7.84 17.05 7.11
N ALA A 178 6.75 16.48 7.58
CA ALA A 178 5.44 17.10 7.51
C ALA A 178 4.86 17.42 8.90
N THR A 179 4.18 18.55 8.99
CA THR A 179 3.44 18.97 10.20
C THR A 179 1.96 18.61 10.12
N ASP A 180 1.43 18.44 8.92
CA ASP A 180 0.07 17.93 8.65
C ASP A 180 0.10 17.03 7.41
N PHE A 181 -0.99 16.30 7.18
CA PHE A 181 -1.21 15.47 6.01
C PHE A 181 -2.53 15.87 5.38
N THR A 182 -2.45 16.40 4.16
CA THR A 182 -3.54 17.07 3.46
C THR A 182 -4.03 16.27 2.26
N GLU A 183 -5.08 16.75 1.58
CA GLU A 183 -5.57 16.16 0.34
C GLU A 183 -4.51 16.15 -0.77
N SER A 184 -3.70 17.21 -0.85
CA SER A 184 -2.60 17.27 -1.82
C SER A 184 -1.59 16.15 -1.61
N ASP A 185 -1.24 15.87 -0.35
CA ASP A 185 -0.32 14.78 0.01
C ASP A 185 -0.91 13.41 -0.35
N ILE A 186 -2.22 13.24 -0.12
CA ILE A 186 -2.94 12.02 -0.49
C ILE A 186 -2.86 11.79 -2.00
N VAL A 187 -3.17 12.80 -2.81
CA VAL A 187 -3.20 12.73 -4.27
C VAL A 187 -1.80 12.46 -4.82
N GLU A 188 -0.79 13.20 -4.36
CA GLU A 188 0.59 13.02 -4.79
C GLU A 188 1.11 11.61 -4.45
N ARG A 189 0.83 11.15 -3.24
CA ARG A 189 1.26 9.81 -2.82
C ARG A 189 0.51 8.72 -3.59
N ASN A 190 -0.79 8.90 -3.87
CA ASN A 190 -1.57 7.96 -4.66
C ASN A 190 -1.00 7.79 -6.07
N ALA A 191 -0.63 8.89 -6.73
CA ALA A 191 0.00 8.87 -8.04
C ALA A 191 1.39 8.18 -8.07
N LYS A 192 2.08 8.11 -6.93
CA LYS A 192 3.36 7.38 -6.81
C LYS A 192 3.19 5.89 -6.60
N ILE A 193 2.08 5.48 -5.98
CA ILE A 193 1.80 4.07 -5.67
C ILE A 193 1.22 3.34 -6.89
N ILE A 194 0.41 4.04 -7.69
CA ILE A 194 -0.23 3.51 -8.90
C ILE A 194 0.67 3.75 -10.11
#